data_1862dc1591cef2e9c51a6bfcd2ceb518
#
_entry.id   1862dc1591cef2e9c51a6bfcd2ceb518
#
_cell.length_a   1.000
_cell.length_b   1.000
_cell.length_c   1.000
_cell.angle_alpha   90.00
_cell.angle_beta   90.00
_cell.angle_gamma   90.00
#
_symmetry.space_group_name_H-M   'P 1'
#
loop_
_entity.id
_entity.type
_entity.pdbx_description
1 polymer ?
#
loop_
_entity_poly.entity_id
_entity_poly.type
_entity_poly.pdbx_seq_one_letter_code
_entity_poly.pdbx_strand_id
1 'polypeptide(L)'
;MALLVGIVVGLVDPLIQPLVDQLTDTKADYSGYGPLLGNLPAAMTLVAGAWLSAAVGEELVFRAFLMHQLHALFALVPGRIYFASLTGGLVFGLMHANQGLSGIVVTGLVGALFGFAYLRSGRNLWSLVLAHGLIDTWGVMTLYLGWY
;
A
#
# COMPACT_ATOMS: atom_id res chain seq x y z
N MET A 1 -4.34 7.16 -11.29
CA MET A 1 -3.09 6.36 -11.23
C MET A 1 -1.87 7.24 -10.97
N ALA A 2 -1.39 8.06 -11.91
CA ALA A 2 -0.17 8.86 -11.74
C ALA A 2 -0.13 9.70 -10.44
N LEU A 3 -1.27 10.29 -10.05
CA LEU A 3 -1.37 11.05 -8.79
C LEU A 3 -1.11 10.16 -7.55
N LEU A 4 -1.65 8.93 -7.50
CA LEU A 4 -1.41 8.01 -6.39
C LEU A 4 0.06 7.63 -6.29
N VAL A 5 0.67 7.25 -7.41
CA VAL A 5 2.10 6.92 -7.45
C VAL A 5 2.93 8.12 -6.99
N GLY A 6 2.64 9.32 -7.51
CA GLY A 6 3.34 10.54 -7.12
C GLY A 6 3.19 10.89 -5.64
N ILE A 7 2.02 10.66 -5.03
CA ILE A 7 1.82 10.87 -3.59
C ILE A 7 2.62 9.85 -2.78
N VAL A 8 2.56 8.57 -3.12
CA VAL A 8 3.27 7.54 -2.34
C VAL A 8 4.78 7.70 -2.50
N VAL A 9 5.29 7.69 -3.71
CA VAL A 9 6.74 7.75 -3.97
C VAL A 9 7.33 9.13 -3.64
N GLY A 10 6.59 10.22 -3.89
CA GLY A 10 7.09 11.58 -3.73
C GLY A 10 6.81 12.23 -2.38
N LEU A 11 5.91 11.67 -1.57
CA LEU A 11 5.51 12.24 -0.28
C LEU A 11 5.54 11.21 0.86
N VAL A 12 4.94 10.02 0.66
CA VAL A 12 4.85 9.03 1.74
C VAL A 12 6.24 8.48 2.05
N ASP A 13 6.95 7.97 1.06
CA ASP A 13 8.27 7.39 1.26
C ASP A 13 9.29 8.39 1.84
N PRO A 14 9.49 9.60 1.25
CA PRO A 14 10.56 10.49 1.73
C PRO A 14 10.20 11.31 2.97
N LEU A 15 8.92 11.53 3.30
CA LEU A 15 8.50 12.43 4.39
C LEU A 15 7.68 11.71 5.46
N ILE A 16 6.70 10.90 5.07
CA ILE A 16 5.78 10.28 6.04
C ILE A 16 6.44 9.06 6.69
N GLN A 17 7.14 8.21 5.92
CA GLN A 17 7.82 7.05 6.48
C GLN A 17 8.82 7.42 7.57
N PRO A 18 9.78 8.38 7.37
CA PRO A 18 10.71 8.77 8.43
C PRO A 18 10.02 9.39 9.66
N LEU A 19 8.93 10.14 9.46
CA LEU A 19 8.15 10.70 10.55
C LEU A 19 7.48 9.60 11.38
N VAL A 20 6.88 8.61 10.72
CA VAL A 20 6.25 7.47 11.40
C VAL A 20 7.30 6.64 12.12
N ASP A 21 8.45 6.39 11.52
CA ASP A 21 9.57 5.69 12.15
C ASP A 21 10.00 6.37 13.45
N GLN A 22 10.11 7.69 13.43
CA GLN A 22 10.44 8.49 14.63
C GLN A 22 9.34 8.44 15.68
N LEU A 23 8.06 8.54 15.29
CA LEU A 23 6.93 8.53 16.23
C LEU A 23 6.69 7.16 16.85
N THR A 24 6.98 6.10 16.14
CA THR A 24 6.80 4.71 16.61
C THR A 24 8.04 4.13 17.28
N ASP A 25 9.17 4.85 17.21
CA ASP A 25 10.51 4.37 17.62
C ASP A 25 10.86 3.01 16.98
N THR A 26 10.37 2.78 15.77
CA THR A 26 10.61 1.56 14.97
C THR A 26 10.82 1.92 13.51
N LYS A 27 11.54 1.06 12.77
CA LYS A 27 11.62 1.13 11.31
C LYS A 27 10.80 0.01 10.70
N ALA A 28 10.32 0.23 9.48
CA ALA A 28 9.67 -0.84 8.73
C ALA A 28 10.67 -1.96 8.43
N ASP A 29 10.28 -3.20 8.73
CA ASP A 29 11.12 -4.39 8.52
C ASP A 29 10.84 -5.01 7.15
N TYR A 30 11.83 -4.91 6.26
CA TYR A 30 11.79 -5.50 4.93
C TYR A 30 12.65 -6.77 4.81
N SER A 31 13.18 -7.30 5.91
CA SER A 31 14.05 -8.50 5.92
C SER A 31 13.35 -9.75 5.34
N GLY A 32 12.02 -9.81 5.45
CA GLY A 32 11.21 -10.89 4.89
C GLY A 32 11.28 -11.03 3.36
N TYR A 33 11.73 -9.99 2.65
CA TYR A 33 11.91 -10.05 1.18
C TYR A 33 13.26 -10.67 0.74
N GLY A 34 14.13 -10.99 1.70
CA GLY A 34 15.43 -11.60 1.45
C GLY A 34 16.49 -10.62 0.91
N PRO A 35 17.65 -11.13 0.51
CA PRO A 35 18.77 -10.30 0.10
C PRO A 35 18.58 -9.77 -1.33
N LEU A 36 18.05 -8.56 -1.44
CA LEU A 36 17.79 -7.90 -2.72
C LEU A 36 18.94 -7.01 -3.21
N LEU A 37 19.78 -6.50 -2.30
CA LEU A 37 20.86 -5.57 -2.64
C LEU A 37 21.78 -6.16 -3.71
N GLY A 38 21.80 -5.52 -4.89
CA GLY A 38 22.59 -5.98 -6.04
C GLY A 38 22.17 -7.33 -6.66
N ASN A 39 21.10 -7.95 -6.16
CA ASN A 39 20.61 -9.25 -6.62
C ASN A 39 19.45 -9.07 -7.63
N LEU A 40 19.80 -8.80 -8.89
CA LEU A 40 18.81 -8.57 -9.95
C LEU A 40 17.84 -9.74 -10.17
N PRO A 41 18.26 -11.03 -10.21
CA PRO A 41 17.31 -12.14 -10.35
C PRO A 41 16.27 -12.19 -9.23
N ALA A 42 16.68 -11.99 -7.96
CA ALA A 42 15.76 -11.96 -6.83
C ALA A 42 14.81 -10.76 -6.91
N ALA A 43 15.30 -9.57 -7.25
CA ALA A 43 14.48 -8.38 -7.43
C ALA A 43 13.44 -8.56 -8.54
N MET A 44 13.82 -9.08 -9.70
CA MET A 44 12.88 -9.36 -10.80
C MET A 44 11.81 -10.39 -10.41
N THR A 45 12.19 -11.44 -9.69
CA THR A 45 11.26 -12.47 -9.21
C THR A 45 10.26 -11.85 -8.22
N LEU A 46 10.73 -11.01 -7.29
CA LEU A 46 9.88 -10.33 -6.34
C LEU A 46 8.92 -9.35 -7.03
N VAL A 47 9.38 -8.56 -8.00
CA VAL A 47 8.52 -7.68 -8.79
C VAL A 47 7.44 -8.47 -9.51
N ALA A 48 7.78 -9.56 -10.19
CA ALA A 48 6.79 -10.40 -10.88
C ALA A 48 5.75 -10.98 -9.90
N GLY A 49 6.20 -11.46 -8.74
CA GLY A 49 5.32 -11.93 -7.66
C GLY A 49 4.42 -10.83 -7.12
N ALA A 50 4.97 -9.63 -6.85
CA ALA A 50 4.23 -8.48 -6.35
C ALA A 50 3.13 -8.04 -7.33
N TRP A 51 3.40 -8.01 -8.63
CA TRP A 51 2.36 -7.71 -9.63
C TRP A 51 1.18 -8.69 -9.59
N LEU A 52 1.43 -9.98 -9.37
CA LEU A 52 0.37 -10.99 -9.34
C LEU A 52 -0.34 -11.04 -7.98
N SER A 53 0.41 -11.10 -6.89
CA SER A 53 -0.16 -11.29 -5.54
C SER A 53 -0.61 -9.99 -4.91
N ALA A 54 0.22 -8.94 -4.91
CA ALA A 54 -0.10 -7.66 -4.31
C ALA A 54 -0.95 -6.80 -5.26
N ALA A 55 -0.42 -6.37 -6.40
CA ALA A 55 -1.13 -5.43 -7.26
C ALA A 55 -2.47 -5.97 -7.77
N VAL A 56 -2.56 -7.23 -8.17
CA VAL A 56 -3.84 -7.83 -8.61
C VAL A 56 -4.60 -8.43 -7.44
N GLY A 57 -3.98 -9.31 -6.66
CA GLY A 57 -4.65 -10.07 -5.60
C GLY A 57 -5.19 -9.19 -4.48
N GLU A 58 -4.35 -8.29 -3.93
CA GLU A 58 -4.79 -7.42 -2.84
C GLU A 58 -5.79 -6.36 -3.32
N GLU A 59 -5.66 -5.81 -4.52
CA GLU A 59 -6.65 -4.87 -5.03
C GLU A 59 -8.03 -5.53 -5.24
N LEU A 60 -8.08 -6.79 -5.67
CA LEU A 60 -9.33 -7.54 -5.73
C LEU A 60 -9.95 -7.74 -4.35
N VAL A 61 -9.15 -8.15 -3.36
CA VAL A 61 -9.63 -8.41 -2.00
C VAL A 61 -10.01 -7.12 -1.28
N PHE A 62 -9.12 -6.13 -1.27
CA PHE A 62 -9.31 -4.93 -0.47
C PHE A 62 -10.22 -3.89 -1.17
N ARG A 63 -10.07 -3.68 -2.47
CA ARG A 63 -10.82 -2.63 -3.18
C ARG A 63 -12.10 -3.17 -3.80
N ALA A 64 -12.05 -4.24 -4.58
CA ALA A 64 -13.27 -4.76 -5.20
C ALA A 64 -14.21 -5.40 -4.17
N PHE A 65 -13.71 -6.18 -3.21
CA PHE A 65 -14.54 -6.86 -2.23
C PHE A 65 -14.73 -6.05 -0.93
N LEU A 66 -13.66 -5.85 -0.13
CA LEU A 66 -13.78 -5.26 1.22
C LEU A 66 -14.35 -3.84 1.17
N MET A 67 -13.86 -2.98 0.28
CA MET A 67 -14.37 -1.60 0.17
C MET A 67 -15.84 -1.55 -0.25
N HIS A 68 -16.30 -2.54 -1.04
CA HIS A 68 -17.73 -2.65 -1.36
C HIS A 68 -18.55 -2.94 -0.10
N GLN A 69 -18.14 -3.89 0.73
CA GLN A 69 -18.81 -4.25 1.98
C GLN A 69 -18.80 -3.10 2.98
N LEU A 70 -17.65 -2.48 3.20
CA LEU A 70 -17.52 -1.35 4.13
C LEU A 70 -18.35 -0.14 3.70
N HIS A 71 -18.38 0.17 2.41
CA HIS A 71 -19.19 1.28 1.90
C HIS A 71 -20.69 1.00 2.04
N ALA A 72 -21.12 -0.26 1.97
CA ALA A 72 -22.50 -0.67 2.26
C ALA A 72 -22.79 -0.66 3.77
N LEU A 73 -21.86 -1.13 4.61
CA LEU A 73 -21.98 -1.12 6.07
C LEU A 73 -22.19 0.30 6.61
N PHE A 74 -21.44 1.27 6.08
CA PHE A 74 -21.55 2.67 6.47
C PHE A 74 -22.59 3.46 5.65
N ALA A 75 -23.55 2.81 4.98
CA ALA A 75 -24.48 3.46 4.05
C ALA A 75 -25.26 4.63 4.67
N LEU A 76 -25.62 4.53 5.94
CA LEU A 76 -26.38 5.54 6.68
C LEU A 76 -25.51 6.57 7.41
N VAL A 77 -24.17 6.42 7.36
CA VAL A 77 -23.22 7.31 8.06
C VAL A 77 -22.85 8.48 7.16
N PRO A 78 -23.06 9.75 7.57
CA PRO A 78 -22.54 10.90 6.85
C PRO A 78 -21.03 10.77 6.66
N GLY A 79 -20.54 10.98 5.44
CA GLY A 79 -19.11 10.80 5.16
C GLY A 79 -18.63 9.34 5.05
N ARG A 80 -19.55 8.40 4.76
CA ARG A 80 -19.27 6.95 4.64
C ARG A 80 -18.02 6.60 3.85
N ILE A 81 -17.64 7.41 2.86
CA ILE A 81 -16.42 7.22 2.08
C ILE A 81 -15.18 7.25 2.97
N TYR A 82 -15.11 8.21 3.89
CA TYR A 82 -13.98 8.35 4.80
C TYR A 82 -13.94 7.20 5.81
N PHE A 83 -15.08 6.83 6.42
CA PHE A 83 -15.14 5.71 7.34
C PHE A 83 -14.76 4.38 6.67
N ALA A 84 -15.30 4.11 5.48
CA ALA A 84 -14.93 2.93 4.73
C ALA A 84 -13.44 2.90 4.37
N SER A 85 -12.89 4.03 3.90
CA SER A 85 -11.47 4.13 3.52
C SER A 85 -10.53 3.95 4.72
N LEU A 86 -10.83 4.58 5.85
CA LEU A 86 -10.02 4.46 7.08
C LEU A 86 -10.08 3.03 7.64
N THR A 87 -11.27 2.43 7.71
CA THR A 87 -11.43 1.04 8.18
C THR A 87 -10.72 0.07 7.24
N GLY A 88 -10.87 0.24 5.92
CA GLY A 88 -10.17 -0.59 4.94
C GLY A 88 -8.65 -0.42 5.00
N GLY A 89 -8.17 0.81 5.22
CA GLY A 89 -6.76 1.10 5.44
C GLY A 89 -6.22 0.46 6.72
N LEU A 90 -6.96 0.53 7.82
CA LEU A 90 -6.59 -0.14 9.07
C LEU A 90 -6.44 -1.66 8.87
N VAL A 91 -7.40 -2.30 8.22
CA VAL A 91 -7.32 -3.74 7.95
C VAL A 91 -6.12 -4.05 7.05
N PHE A 92 -5.88 -3.22 6.02
CA PHE A 92 -4.75 -3.38 5.11
C PHE A 92 -3.40 -3.26 5.84
N GLY A 93 -3.25 -2.24 6.70
CA GLY A 93 -2.04 -2.07 7.53
C GLY A 93 -1.80 -3.25 8.47
N LEU A 94 -2.84 -3.75 9.14
CA LEU A 94 -2.73 -4.92 10.03
C LEU A 94 -2.28 -6.20 9.30
N MET A 95 -2.62 -6.36 8.03
CA MET A 95 -2.12 -7.48 7.20
C MET A 95 -0.61 -7.37 6.92
N HIS A 96 -0.01 -6.20 7.12
CA HIS A 96 1.43 -5.96 6.99
C HIS A 96 2.17 -5.95 8.34
N ALA A 97 1.62 -6.61 9.36
CA ALA A 97 2.19 -6.67 10.72
C ALA A 97 3.61 -7.25 10.77
N ASN A 98 4.00 -8.05 9.79
CA ASN A 98 5.37 -8.54 9.63
C ASN A 98 6.40 -7.42 9.37
N GLN A 99 5.97 -6.25 8.93
CA GLN A 99 6.81 -5.06 8.74
C GLN A 99 6.96 -4.21 10.01
N GLY A 100 6.43 -4.67 11.15
CA GLY A 100 6.46 -3.93 12.42
C GLY A 100 5.46 -2.79 12.49
N LEU A 101 5.50 -2.03 13.59
CA LEU A 101 4.51 -0.97 13.85
C LEU A 101 4.58 0.17 12.81
N SER A 102 5.77 0.59 12.41
CA SER A 102 5.94 1.60 11.36
C SER A 102 5.34 1.13 10.04
N GLY A 103 5.62 -0.11 9.64
CA GLY A 103 5.03 -0.71 8.44
C GLY A 103 3.50 -0.74 8.49
N ILE A 104 2.90 -1.17 9.62
CA ILE A 104 1.44 -1.17 9.80
C ILE A 104 0.84 0.22 9.57
N VAL A 105 1.44 1.25 10.19
CA VAL A 105 0.91 2.61 10.09
C VAL A 105 1.02 3.14 8.67
N VAL A 106 2.19 3.02 8.04
CA VAL A 106 2.40 3.57 6.68
C VAL A 106 1.58 2.83 5.64
N THR A 107 1.58 1.48 5.65
CA THR A 107 0.75 0.71 4.72
C THR A 107 -0.74 0.94 4.96
N GLY A 108 -1.15 1.15 6.21
CA GLY A 108 -2.51 1.53 6.57
C GLY A 108 -2.93 2.88 5.97
N LEU A 109 -2.06 3.89 6.03
CA LEU A 109 -2.30 5.20 5.41
C LEU A 109 -2.40 5.09 3.88
N VAL A 110 -1.47 4.36 3.25
CA VAL A 110 -1.53 4.08 1.81
C VAL A 110 -2.81 3.31 1.45
N GLY A 111 -3.17 2.31 2.26
CA GLY A 111 -4.40 1.54 2.10
C GLY A 111 -5.66 2.41 2.16
N ALA A 112 -5.72 3.37 3.10
CA ALA A 112 -6.82 4.32 3.21
C ALA A 112 -6.88 5.28 2.00
N LEU A 113 -5.73 5.78 1.54
CA LEU A 113 -5.62 6.61 0.34
C LEU A 113 -6.15 5.87 -0.90
N PHE A 114 -5.75 4.62 -1.09
CA PHE A 114 -6.22 3.76 -2.18
C PHE A 114 -7.72 3.49 -2.09
N GLY A 115 -8.24 3.18 -0.89
CA GLY A 115 -9.67 3.00 -0.66
C GLY A 115 -10.48 4.24 -1.02
N PHE A 116 -10.02 5.42 -0.59
CA PHE A 116 -10.63 6.70 -0.92
C PHE A 116 -10.60 6.97 -2.44
N ALA A 117 -9.44 6.76 -3.07
CA ALA A 117 -9.28 6.94 -4.51
C ALA A 117 -10.20 6.01 -5.30
N TYR A 118 -10.30 4.73 -4.90
CA TYR A 118 -11.20 3.76 -5.51
C TYR A 118 -12.66 4.23 -5.50
N LEU A 119 -13.16 4.63 -4.32
CA LEU A 119 -14.55 5.08 -4.18
C LEU A 119 -14.84 6.40 -4.92
N ARG A 120 -13.83 7.27 -5.08
CA ARG A 120 -13.95 8.57 -5.76
C ARG A 120 -13.75 8.50 -7.27
N SER A 121 -13.04 7.50 -7.78
CA SER A 121 -12.73 7.32 -9.22
C SER A 121 -13.73 6.43 -9.96
N GLY A 122 -14.95 6.29 -9.45
CA GLY A 122 -15.96 5.41 -10.05
C GLY A 122 -15.62 3.92 -9.93
N ARG A 123 -14.84 3.54 -8.92
CA ARG A 123 -14.43 2.15 -8.64
C ARG A 123 -13.58 1.54 -9.76
N ASN A 124 -12.69 2.34 -10.34
CA ASN A 124 -11.77 1.88 -11.38
C ASN A 124 -10.63 1.07 -10.76
N LEU A 125 -10.82 -0.25 -10.69
CA LEU A 125 -9.85 -1.18 -10.10
C LEU A 125 -8.51 -1.20 -10.86
N TRP A 126 -8.55 -1.15 -12.19
CA TRP A 126 -7.33 -1.22 -13.00
C TRP A 126 -6.36 -0.07 -12.76
N SER A 127 -6.90 1.12 -12.49
CA SER A 127 -6.05 2.27 -12.12
C SER A 127 -5.32 2.04 -10.80
N LEU A 128 -5.93 1.31 -9.87
CA LEU A 128 -5.34 0.98 -8.57
C LEU A 128 -4.32 -0.16 -8.72
N VAL A 129 -4.65 -1.20 -9.47
CA VAL A 129 -3.72 -2.31 -9.79
C VAL A 129 -2.42 -1.76 -10.41
N LEU A 130 -2.56 -0.88 -11.42
CA LEU A 130 -1.39 -0.27 -12.05
C LEU A 130 -0.60 0.63 -11.09
N ALA A 131 -1.29 1.42 -10.25
CA ALA A 131 -0.62 2.26 -9.26
C ALA A 131 0.14 1.42 -8.23
N HIS A 132 -0.48 0.37 -7.70
CA HIS A 132 0.10 -0.56 -6.73
C HIS A 132 1.35 -1.23 -7.31
N GLY A 133 1.24 -1.88 -8.45
CA GLY A 133 2.37 -2.56 -9.08
C GLY A 133 3.55 -1.63 -9.40
N LEU A 134 3.30 -0.36 -9.75
CA LEU A 134 4.35 0.64 -9.95
C LEU A 134 5.02 1.04 -8.64
N ILE A 135 4.26 1.19 -7.55
CA ILE A 135 4.78 1.51 -6.22
C ILE A 135 5.63 0.35 -5.70
N ASP A 136 5.15 -0.89 -5.80
CA ASP A 136 5.93 -2.07 -5.41
C ASP A 136 7.21 -2.22 -6.23
N THR A 137 7.12 -1.98 -7.54
CA THR A 137 8.30 -1.97 -8.42
C THR A 137 9.32 -0.94 -7.96
N TRP A 138 8.87 0.26 -7.58
CA TRP A 138 9.73 1.29 -7.02
C TRP A 138 10.35 0.83 -5.70
N GLY A 139 9.55 0.30 -4.75
CA GLY A 139 10.04 -0.20 -3.46
C GLY A 139 11.10 -1.30 -3.63
N VAL A 140 10.88 -2.27 -4.51
CA VAL A 140 11.88 -3.31 -4.82
C VAL A 140 13.15 -2.71 -5.45
N MET A 141 12.99 -1.69 -6.31
CA MET A 141 14.14 -1.02 -6.92
C MET A 141 14.99 -0.29 -5.86
N THR A 142 14.38 0.38 -4.89
CA THR A 142 15.12 1.06 -3.81
C THR A 142 15.85 0.07 -2.90
N LEU A 143 15.26 -1.09 -2.59
CA LEU A 143 15.91 -2.17 -1.87
C LEU A 143 17.08 -2.79 -2.67
N TYR A 144 16.89 -2.98 -3.98
CA TYR A 144 17.94 -3.47 -4.87
C TYR A 144 19.15 -2.52 -4.94
N LEU A 145 18.89 -1.20 -4.95
CA LEU A 145 19.93 -0.16 -5.01
C LEU A 145 20.53 0.20 -3.63
N GLY A 146 19.94 -0.29 -2.55
CA GLY A 146 20.39 0.03 -1.18
C GLY A 146 20.09 1.47 -0.76
N TRP A 147 18.96 2.00 -1.20
CA TRP A 147 18.50 3.36 -0.87
C TRP A 147 17.64 3.44 0.41
N TYR A 148 17.45 2.30 1.07
CA TYR A 148 16.75 2.19 2.36
C TYR A 148 17.70 2.11 3.53
#